data_e00cf40498d164cfd44c58d82fcea5ca
#
_entry.id   e00cf40498d164cfd44c58d82fcea5ca
#
_cell.length_a   1.000
_cell.length_b   1.000
_cell.length_c   1.000
_cell.angle_alpha   90.00
_cell.angle_beta   90.00
_cell.angle_gamma   90.00
#
_symmetry.space_group_name_H-M   'P 1'
#
loop_
_entity.id
_entity.type
_entity.pdbx_description
1 polymer ?
#
loop_
_entity_poly.entity_id
_entity_poly.type
_entity_poly.pdbx_seq_one_letter_code
_entity_poly.pdbx_strand_id
1 'polypeptide(L)'
;MFLRQMTRAVAAIGLAVTCFSVAGCVGDTARLRTAITTQPDPPQDVVREVEPWSDPAIEHRQMTSAGLKRGYILSVPRGAKQRDRLPLILVFHGYMEDAERIRQHSQLDKADAIVAFMDGVGKAWAPAPYAETTGEQDLAFVDDVLGQVEGEYSIDRTRIFAAGFSNGGGFAAFVGCQRPQEFSGVATVAGAFYQRVSSGCSSIPMKHVDIHGTADPIISYDGGERHETVYNSTPEMLEEAAVRNHCAGRREDVALSPTVTKLSWEDCDAALSHYRIEGGPHVWPGGTSDKTGLVSDGFAARTLLEFFGVGLS
;
A
#
# COMPACT_ATOMS: atom_id res chain seq x y z
N MET A 1 46.60 -31.06 13.80
CA MET A 1 46.77 -32.49 13.51
C MET A 1 45.46 -33.00 12.89
N PHE A 2 45.59 -33.58 11.72
CA PHE A 2 44.57 -34.14 10.79
C PHE A 2 43.82 -33.19 9.84
N LEU A 3 44.46 -32.97 8.71
CA LEU A 3 43.87 -32.74 7.40
C LEU A 3 43.00 -33.92 6.96
N ARG A 4 41.90 -33.69 6.28
CA ARG A 4 41.40 -34.60 5.24
C ARG A 4 40.84 -33.81 4.07
N GLN A 5 41.59 -33.86 2.99
CA GLN A 5 41.15 -33.57 1.62
C GLN A 5 40.26 -34.73 1.12
N MET A 6 39.24 -34.45 0.32
CA MET A 6 38.71 -35.41 -0.67
C MET A 6 38.19 -34.64 -1.89
N THR A 7 38.98 -34.70 -2.86
CA THR A 7 38.95 -34.97 -4.32
C THR A 7 37.64 -34.83 -5.10
N ARG A 8 37.81 -34.09 -6.20
CA ARG A 8 36.91 -33.91 -7.36
C ARG A 8 36.72 -35.20 -8.16
N ALA A 9 35.53 -35.41 -8.73
CA ALA A 9 35.31 -36.28 -9.90
C ALA A 9 34.55 -35.50 -10.98
N VAL A 10 35.20 -35.39 -12.14
CA VAL A 10 34.67 -34.89 -13.40
C VAL A 10 34.25 -36.11 -14.22
N ALA A 11 33.03 -36.14 -14.74
CA ALA A 11 32.61 -37.15 -15.74
C ALA A 11 32.20 -36.42 -17.02
N ALA A 12 32.99 -36.64 -18.05
CA ALA A 12 32.70 -36.25 -19.43
C ALA A 12 31.99 -37.43 -20.13
N ILE A 13 30.92 -37.15 -20.86
CA ILE A 13 30.27 -38.12 -21.75
C ILE A 13 30.26 -37.53 -23.15
N GLY A 14 30.87 -38.32 -24.04
CA GLY A 14 31.16 -37.95 -25.43
C GLY A 14 29.99 -38.15 -26.40
N LEU A 15 30.07 -37.38 -27.45
CA LEU A 15 29.25 -37.42 -28.66
C LEU A 15 29.65 -38.63 -29.55
N ALA A 16 28.68 -39.41 -30.00
CA ALA A 16 28.87 -40.35 -31.09
C ALA A 16 28.01 -39.91 -32.29
N VAL A 17 28.70 -39.57 -33.37
CA VAL A 17 28.13 -39.31 -34.70
C VAL A 17 28.18 -40.62 -35.49
N THR A 18 27.05 -41.07 -36.04
CA THR A 18 27.01 -42.14 -37.03
C THR A 18 26.39 -41.64 -38.32
N CYS A 19 27.21 -41.54 -39.36
CA CYS A 19 26.81 -41.40 -40.74
C CYS A 19 26.35 -42.76 -41.32
N PHE A 20 25.19 -42.79 -41.97
CA PHE A 20 24.83 -43.86 -42.90
C PHE A 20 24.50 -43.27 -44.27
N SER A 21 25.28 -43.65 -45.25
CA SER A 21 25.06 -43.45 -46.68
C SER A 21 24.32 -44.66 -47.24
N VAL A 22 23.25 -44.47 -48.01
CA VAL A 22 22.74 -45.46 -48.93
C VAL A 22 22.26 -44.83 -50.23
N ALA A 23 22.70 -45.43 -51.32
CA ALA A 23 22.50 -45.06 -52.72
C ALA A 23 21.12 -45.46 -53.26
N GLY A 24 20.65 -44.69 -54.17
CA GLY A 24 19.85 -44.74 -55.34
C GLY A 24 18.89 -45.91 -55.65
N CYS A 25 17.69 -45.49 -56.14
CA CYS A 25 17.03 -46.14 -57.31
C CYS A 25 16.03 -45.24 -57.97
N VAL A 26 15.98 -45.28 -59.26
CA VAL A 26 15.25 -44.52 -60.25
C VAL A 26 13.77 -44.96 -60.32
N GLY A 27 12.86 -43.99 -60.52
CA GLY A 27 11.65 -44.20 -61.32
C GLY A 27 10.31 -44.16 -60.53
N ASP A 28 9.56 -43.16 -60.65
CA ASP A 28 8.27 -43.16 -61.33
C ASP A 28 7.58 -41.80 -61.20
N THR A 29 7.05 -41.34 -62.30
CA THR A 29 6.30 -40.03 -62.37
C THR A 29 4.87 -40.19 -61.84
N ALA A 30 4.63 -39.87 -60.57
CA ALA A 30 3.30 -39.69 -60.03
C ALA A 30 3.09 -38.23 -59.71
N ARG A 31 2.04 -37.62 -60.28
CA ARG A 31 1.62 -36.27 -60.05
C ARG A 31 1.32 -36.04 -58.56
N LEU A 32 2.22 -35.34 -57.88
CA LEU A 32 1.94 -34.84 -56.53
C LEU A 32 0.88 -33.69 -56.63
N ARG A 33 -0.30 -33.95 -56.13
CA ARG A 33 -1.24 -32.90 -55.74
C ARG A 33 -0.64 -32.24 -54.52
N THR A 34 -0.27 -30.97 -54.66
CA THR A 34 0.16 -30.12 -53.54
C THR A 34 -1.03 -29.95 -52.57
N ALA A 35 -0.99 -30.66 -51.45
CA ALA A 35 -1.86 -30.38 -50.34
C ALA A 35 -1.36 -29.06 -49.71
N ILE A 36 -2.14 -28.01 -49.86
CA ILE A 36 -1.92 -26.76 -49.14
C ILE A 36 -2.30 -27.06 -47.70
N THR A 37 -1.28 -27.30 -46.86
CA THR A 37 -1.44 -27.32 -45.40
C THR A 37 -1.62 -25.87 -44.98
N THR A 38 -2.84 -25.49 -44.70
CA THR A 38 -3.13 -24.21 -44.01
C THR A 38 -2.58 -24.37 -42.60
N GLN A 39 -1.48 -23.68 -42.35
CA GLN A 39 -0.94 -23.50 -41.01
C GLN A 39 -2.01 -22.75 -40.19
N PRO A 40 -2.37 -23.20 -38.98
CA PRO A 40 -3.28 -22.40 -38.15
C PRO A 40 -2.61 -21.07 -37.84
N ASP A 41 -3.36 -20.00 -38.00
CA ASP A 41 -2.93 -18.65 -37.60
C ASP A 41 -2.43 -18.70 -36.15
N PRO A 42 -1.34 -17.99 -35.83
CA PRO A 42 -0.89 -17.85 -34.45
C PRO A 42 -2.03 -17.22 -33.64
N PRO A 43 -2.20 -17.60 -32.37
CA PRO A 43 -3.21 -17.01 -31.52
C PRO A 43 -3.06 -15.49 -31.56
N GLN A 44 -4.10 -14.81 -32.01
CA GLN A 44 -4.15 -13.36 -31.93
C GLN A 44 -4.10 -13.01 -30.45
N ASP A 45 -2.98 -12.44 -30.02
CA ASP A 45 -2.93 -11.75 -28.74
C ASP A 45 -4.07 -10.75 -28.73
N VAL A 46 -5.09 -11.02 -27.94
CA VAL A 46 -6.15 -10.07 -27.64
C VAL A 46 -5.46 -8.94 -26.89
N VAL A 47 -4.95 -7.95 -27.60
CA VAL A 47 -4.57 -6.68 -27.02
C VAL A 47 -5.87 -6.16 -26.39
N ARG A 48 -6.03 -6.36 -25.07
CA ARG A 48 -7.03 -5.63 -24.31
C ARG A 48 -6.68 -4.17 -24.52
N GLU A 49 -7.48 -3.48 -25.33
CA GLU A 49 -7.48 -2.02 -25.33
C GLU A 49 -7.67 -1.61 -23.87
N VAL A 50 -6.63 -1.00 -23.32
CA VAL A 50 -6.74 -0.33 -22.02
C VAL A 50 -7.65 0.87 -22.31
N GLU A 51 -8.91 0.76 -21.91
CA GLU A 51 -9.87 1.85 -21.99
C GLU A 51 -9.23 3.10 -21.36
N PRO A 52 -9.31 4.25 -22.03
CA PRO A 52 -8.72 5.48 -21.50
C PRO A 52 -9.32 5.77 -20.12
N TRP A 53 -8.49 6.22 -19.19
CA TRP A 53 -8.78 6.64 -17.83
C TRP A 53 -10.18 7.24 -17.70
N SER A 54 -11.04 6.56 -16.99
CA SER A 54 -12.35 7.08 -16.65
C SER A 54 -12.38 7.37 -15.17
N ASP A 55 -12.83 8.58 -14.82
CA ASP A 55 -12.98 8.98 -13.45
C ASP A 55 -13.78 7.94 -12.65
N PRO A 56 -13.39 7.64 -11.41
CA PRO A 56 -14.14 6.76 -10.53
C PRO A 56 -15.51 7.35 -10.22
N ALA A 57 -16.48 6.51 -9.90
CA ALA A 57 -17.73 6.98 -9.33
C ALA A 57 -17.49 7.45 -7.89
N ILE A 58 -17.92 8.66 -7.58
CA ILE A 58 -17.81 9.25 -6.23
C ILE A 58 -19.19 9.25 -5.59
N GLU A 59 -19.30 8.60 -4.44
CA GLU A 59 -20.55 8.42 -3.71
C GLU A 59 -20.42 8.97 -2.28
N HIS A 60 -21.25 9.96 -1.93
CA HIS A 60 -21.36 10.44 -0.54
C HIS A 60 -22.31 9.56 0.24
N ARG A 61 -21.84 8.97 1.30
CA ARG A 61 -22.60 8.00 2.11
C ARG A 61 -22.72 8.46 3.55
N GLN A 62 -23.81 8.07 4.19
CA GLN A 62 -24.10 8.33 5.59
C GLN A 62 -24.62 7.08 6.26
N MET A 63 -24.26 6.89 7.52
CA MET A 63 -24.75 5.79 8.35
C MET A 63 -24.81 6.20 9.82
N THR A 64 -25.42 5.38 10.64
CA THR A 64 -25.30 5.46 12.10
C THR A 64 -24.36 4.37 12.57
N SER A 65 -23.31 4.74 13.28
CA SER A 65 -22.31 3.83 13.86
C SER A 65 -22.06 4.20 15.30
N ALA A 66 -22.07 3.24 16.20
CA ALA A 66 -21.95 3.44 17.66
C ALA A 66 -22.86 4.56 18.21
N GLY A 67 -24.07 4.69 17.65
CA GLY A 67 -25.06 5.70 18.03
C GLY A 67 -24.80 7.12 17.48
N LEU A 68 -23.76 7.31 16.69
CA LEU A 68 -23.37 8.59 16.10
C LEU A 68 -23.69 8.61 14.59
N LYS A 69 -24.06 9.79 14.09
CA LYS A 69 -24.13 10.01 12.63
C LYS A 69 -22.72 10.11 12.07
N ARG A 70 -22.44 9.29 11.07
CA ARG A 70 -21.13 9.22 10.41
C ARG A 70 -21.32 9.38 8.90
N GLY A 71 -20.32 9.97 8.25
CA GLY A 71 -20.27 10.12 6.81
C GLY A 71 -18.97 9.57 6.24
N TYR A 72 -18.98 9.21 4.96
CA TYR A 72 -17.78 8.91 4.20
C TYR A 72 -18.02 9.09 2.71
N ILE A 73 -16.95 9.27 1.95
CA ILE A 73 -16.98 9.34 0.49
C ILE A 73 -16.38 8.03 -0.03
N LEU A 74 -17.14 7.32 -0.87
CA LEU A 74 -16.65 6.11 -1.53
C LEU A 74 -16.25 6.45 -2.97
N SER A 75 -15.01 6.19 -3.31
CA SER A 75 -14.50 6.21 -4.68
C SER A 75 -14.48 4.79 -5.20
N VAL A 76 -15.22 4.55 -6.29
CA VAL A 76 -15.43 3.21 -6.86
C VAL A 76 -14.85 3.19 -8.27
N PRO A 77 -13.85 2.36 -8.56
CA PRO A 77 -13.29 2.25 -9.91
C PRO A 77 -14.34 1.69 -10.88
N ARG A 78 -14.25 2.09 -12.15
CA ARG A 78 -15.18 1.64 -13.17
C ARG A 78 -15.21 0.10 -13.25
N GLY A 79 -16.40 -0.47 -13.39
CA GLY A 79 -16.58 -1.91 -13.50
C GLY A 79 -16.34 -2.69 -12.21
N ALA A 80 -16.29 -2.04 -11.06
CA ALA A 80 -16.02 -2.68 -9.76
C ALA A 80 -16.96 -3.85 -9.46
N LYS A 81 -18.24 -3.75 -9.83
CA LYS A 81 -19.23 -4.82 -9.60
C LYS A 81 -19.01 -6.08 -10.45
N GLN A 82 -18.22 -5.97 -11.52
CA GLN A 82 -17.86 -7.07 -12.42
C GLN A 82 -16.45 -7.61 -12.13
N ARG A 83 -15.77 -7.05 -11.15
CA ARG A 83 -14.41 -7.44 -10.76
C ARG A 83 -14.45 -8.27 -9.49
N ASP A 84 -13.61 -9.29 -9.45
CA ASP A 84 -13.39 -10.09 -8.26
C ASP A 84 -12.17 -9.60 -7.49
N ARG A 85 -12.26 -9.67 -6.16
CA ARG A 85 -11.11 -9.45 -5.26
C ARG A 85 -10.46 -8.06 -5.40
N LEU A 86 -11.27 -7.02 -5.30
CA LEU A 86 -10.79 -5.64 -5.30
C LEU A 86 -10.04 -5.29 -4.00
N PRO A 87 -8.95 -4.52 -4.07
CA PRO A 87 -8.39 -3.91 -2.87
C PRO A 87 -9.35 -2.89 -2.28
N LEU A 88 -9.26 -2.68 -0.96
CA LEU A 88 -9.98 -1.63 -0.24
C LEU A 88 -9.00 -0.79 0.57
N ILE A 89 -9.10 0.53 0.47
CA ILE A 89 -8.29 1.47 1.26
C ILE A 89 -9.23 2.38 2.04
N LEU A 90 -9.10 2.41 3.37
CA LEU A 90 -9.76 3.39 4.21
C LEU A 90 -8.81 4.54 4.47
N VAL A 91 -9.25 5.80 4.25
CA VAL A 91 -8.41 6.99 4.31
C VAL A 91 -8.96 7.97 5.34
N PHE A 92 -8.10 8.41 6.27
CA PHE A 92 -8.45 9.26 7.40
C PHE A 92 -7.82 10.64 7.27
N HIS A 93 -8.63 11.69 7.37
CA HIS A 93 -8.22 13.08 7.23
C HIS A 93 -7.46 13.61 8.47
N GLY A 94 -6.75 14.72 8.30
CA GLY A 94 -6.12 15.47 9.40
C GLY A 94 -7.13 16.20 10.31
N TYR A 95 -6.65 16.70 11.45
CA TYR A 95 -7.46 17.50 12.36
C TYR A 95 -8.02 18.75 11.67
N MET A 96 -9.31 19.03 11.88
CA MET A 96 -10.09 20.11 11.25
C MET A 96 -10.31 19.98 9.74
N GLU A 97 -9.95 18.84 9.16
CA GLU A 97 -10.29 18.49 7.79
C GLU A 97 -11.58 17.65 7.72
N ASP A 98 -11.87 17.08 6.54
CA ASP A 98 -12.99 16.18 6.24
C ASP A 98 -12.62 15.21 5.10
N ALA A 99 -13.52 14.28 4.80
CA ALA A 99 -13.34 13.28 3.76
C ALA A 99 -13.05 13.90 2.39
N GLU A 100 -13.72 14.98 2.03
CA GLU A 100 -13.50 15.64 0.74
C GLU A 100 -12.11 16.29 0.67
N ARG A 101 -11.65 16.90 1.76
CA ARG A 101 -10.34 17.53 1.82
C ARG A 101 -9.22 16.52 1.64
N ILE A 102 -9.26 15.39 2.36
CA ILE A 102 -8.24 14.36 2.22
C ILE A 102 -8.31 13.65 0.86
N ARG A 103 -9.50 13.47 0.27
CA ARG A 103 -9.66 12.96 -1.09
C ARG A 103 -8.92 13.83 -2.10
N GLN A 104 -9.15 15.14 -2.04
CA GLN A 104 -8.50 16.10 -2.94
C GLN A 104 -6.98 16.19 -2.73
N HIS A 105 -6.52 16.16 -1.46
CA HIS A 105 -5.11 16.25 -1.13
C HIS A 105 -4.34 15.01 -1.57
N SER A 106 -4.87 13.85 -1.21
CA SER A 106 -4.17 12.58 -1.39
C SER A 106 -4.19 12.08 -2.82
N GLN A 107 -5.24 12.40 -3.60
CA GLN A 107 -5.49 11.84 -4.93
C GLN A 107 -5.56 10.30 -4.94
N LEU A 108 -5.88 9.69 -3.82
CA LEU A 108 -6.03 8.24 -3.70
C LEU A 108 -7.29 7.72 -4.39
N ASP A 109 -8.22 8.59 -4.76
CA ASP A 109 -9.35 8.27 -5.62
C ASP A 109 -8.94 7.78 -7.03
N LYS A 110 -7.67 7.94 -7.41
CA LYS A 110 -7.09 7.40 -8.65
C LYS A 110 -6.50 5.98 -8.48
N ALA A 111 -6.63 5.36 -7.31
CA ALA A 111 -6.15 4.02 -7.08
C ALA A 111 -7.02 2.97 -7.78
N ASP A 112 -6.41 1.90 -8.29
CA ASP A 112 -7.13 0.71 -8.79
C ASP A 112 -7.66 -0.14 -7.62
N ALA A 113 -8.45 0.51 -6.76
CA ALA A 113 -9.04 0.01 -5.54
C ALA A 113 -10.37 0.69 -5.25
N ILE A 114 -11.19 0.12 -4.41
CA ILE A 114 -12.24 0.89 -3.74
C ILE A 114 -11.57 1.70 -2.63
N VAL A 115 -11.88 3.00 -2.56
CA VAL A 115 -11.30 3.89 -1.54
C VAL A 115 -12.42 4.56 -0.76
N ALA A 116 -12.43 4.38 0.56
CA ALA A 116 -13.36 5.02 1.47
C ALA A 116 -12.64 6.16 2.21
N PHE A 117 -13.00 7.40 1.90
CA PHE A 117 -12.53 8.59 2.63
C PHE A 117 -13.49 8.86 3.77
N MET A 118 -13.02 8.68 5.00
CA MET A 118 -13.83 8.66 6.20
C MET A 118 -13.97 10.04 6.83
N ASP A 119 -15.14 10.37 7.42
CA ASP A 119 -15.36 11.60 8.20
C ASP A 119 -15.32 11.33 9.70
N GLY A 120 -14.39 12.00 10.39
CA GLY A 120 -14.31 12.03 11.84
C GLY A 120 -15.35 12.96 12.47
N VAL A 121 -15.95 12.57 13.59
CA VAL A 121 -16.82 13.46 14.39
C VAL A 121 -15.99 14.64 14.90
N GLY A 122 -16.55 15.86 14.84
CA GLY A 122 -15.81 17.06 15.23
C GLY A 122 -14.54 17.30 14.41
N LYS A 123 -14.44 16.69 13.23
CA LYS A 123 -13.26 16.76 12.34
C LYS A 123 -11.98 16.24 13.00
N ALA A 124 -12.09 15.18 13.78
CA ALA A 124 -10.97 14.55 14.50
C ALA A 124 -11.17 13.04 14.65
N TRP A 125 -10.09 12.36 14.98
CA TRP A 125 -10.02 10.92 15.23
C TRP A 125 -9.43 10.67 16.62
N ALA A 126 -10.05 9.78 17.40
CA ALA A 126 -9.47 9.25 18.63
C ALA A 126 -8.27 8.31 18.27
N PRO A 127 -7.32 8.11 19.18
CA PRO A 127 -7.29 8.57 20.57
C PRO A 127 -6.62 9.94 20.80
N ALA A 128 -6.63 10.82 19.79
CA ALA A 128 -6.10 12.17 19.96
C ALA A 128 -6.82 12.93 21.09
N PRO A 129 -6.12 13.80 21.86
CA PRO A 129 -6.68 14.42 23.07
C PRO A 129 -7.85 15.38 22.81
N TYR A 130 -8.02 15.83 21.58
CA TYR A 130 -9.07 16.75 21.13
C TYR A 130 -10.23 16.05 20.40
N ALA A 131 -10.20 14.71 20.28
CA ALA A 131 -11.29 13.99 19.65
C ALA A 131 -12.55 14.00 20.53
N GLU A 132 -13.72 14.18 19.89
CA GLU A 132 -15.03 14.12 20.55
C GLU A 132 -15.55 12.69 20.72
N THR A 133 -14.85 11.71 20.09
CA THR A 133 -15.17 10.30 20.13
C THR A 133 -14.18 9.53 21.01
N THR A 134 -14.53 8.30 21.35
CA THR A 134 -13.59 7.33 21.91
C THR A 134 -12.96 6.50 20.79
N GLY A 135 -11.81 5.86 21.05
CA GLY A 135 -11.18 4.93 20.11
C GLY A 135 -12.14 3.81 19.66
N GLU A 136 -12.94 3.28 20.59
CA GLU A 136 -13.92 2.22 20.29
C GLU A 136 -15.03 2.71 19.33
N GLN A 137 -15.48 3.96 19.48
CA GLN A 137 -16.50 4.52 18.59
C GLN A 137 -15.97 4.73 17.17
N ASP A 138 -14.72 5.16 17.03
CA ASP A 138 -14.12 5.34 15.72
C ASP A 138 -13.74 4.00 15.07
N LEU A 139 -13.30 3.01 15.86
CA LEU A 139 -13.07 1.64 15.37
C LEU A 139 -14.39 0.97 14.95
N ALA A 140 -15.48 1.15 15.70
CA ALA A 140 -16.79 0.64 15.29
C ALA A 140 -17.23 1.23 13.93
N PHE A 141 -16.96 2.50 13.68
CA PHE A 141 -17.25 3.10 12.37
C PHE A 141 -16.39 2.49 11.26
N VAL A 142 -15.12 2.20 11.52
CA VAL A 142 -14.26 1.46 10.59
C VAL A 142 -14.85 0.09 10.28
N ASP A 143 -15.21 -0.68 11.31
CA ASP A 143 -15.78 -2.02 11.17
C ASP A 143 -17.12 -2.00 10.39
N ASP A 144 -17.99 -1.02 10.65
CA ASP A 144 -19.29 -0.86 9.97
C ASP A 144 -19.10 -0.50 8.48
N VAL A 145 -18.14 0.37 8.13
CA VAL A 145 -17.85 0.70 6.72
C VAL A 145 -17.23 -0.48 5.99
N LEU A 146 -16.33 -1.23 6.63
CA LEU A 146 -15.80 -2.49 6.07
C LEU A 146 -16.94 -3.44 5.72
N GLY A 147 -17.84 -3.72 6.67
CA GLY A 147 -18.97 -4.61 6.47
C GLY A 147 -19.92 -4.14 5.37
N GLN A 148 -20.17 -2.83 5.27
CA GLN A 148 -21.04 -2.27 4.23
C GLN A 148 -20.41 -2.42 2.84
N VAL A 149 -19.13 -2.09 2.69
CA VAL A 149 -18.43 -2.19 1.40
C VAL A 149 -18.28 -3.64 0.95
N GLU A 150 -17.96 -4.56 1.85
CA GLU A 150 -17.87 -6.00 1.59
C GLU A 150 -19.24 -6.62 1.21
N GLY A 151 -20.32 -6.05 1.72
CA GLY A 151 -21.68 -6.48 1.35
C GLY A 151 -22.08 -6.07 -0.08
N GLU A 152 -21.40 -5.09 -0.67
CA GLU A 152 -21.73 -4.54 -1.99
C GLU A 152 -20.73 -4.92 -3.08
N TYR A 153 -19.46 -5.17 -2.72
CA TYR A 153 -18.36 -5.44 -3.63
C TYR A 153 -17.55 -6.66 -3.21
N SER A 154 -17.00 -7.37 -4.19
CA SER A 154 -16.07 -8.48 -3.95
C SER A 154 -14.71 -7.94 -3.51
N ILE A 155 -14.48 -7.83 -2.20
CA ILE A 155 -13.23 -7.33 -1.62
C ILE A 155 -12.25 -8.46 -1.39
N ASP A 156 -10.98 -8.22 -1.70
CA ASP A 156 -9.87 -9.09 -1.30
C ASP A 156 -9.47 -8.79 0.15
N ARG A 157 -9.91 -9.63 1.09
CA ARG A 157 -9.59 -9.46 2.52
C ARG A 157 -8.09 -9.50 2.85
N THR A 158 -7.27 -9.97 1.93
CA THR A 158 -5.81 -9.92 2.07
C THR A 158 -5.21 -8.60 1.54
N ARG A 159 -6.06 -7.69 1.05
CA ARG A 159 -5.69 -6.39 0.47
C ARG A 159 -6.60 -5.26 0.99
N ILE A 160 -6.83 -5.25 2.28
CA ILE A 160 -7.52 -4.16 2.99
C ILE A 160 -6.45 -3.32 3.70
N PHE A 161 -6.46 -2.01 3.48
CA PHE A 161 -5.42 -1.10 3.97
C PHE A 161 -6.04 0.12 4.65
N ALA A 162 -5.30 0.69 5.59
CA ALA A 162 -5.62 1.96 6.22
C ALA A 162 -4.55 3.00 5.88
N ALA A 163 -4.96 4.21 5.53
CA ALA A 163 -4.03 5.32 5.26
C ALA A 163 -4.54 6.59 5.94
N GLY A 164 -3.64 7.49 6.35
CA GLY A 164 -4.10 8.73 6.96
C GLY A 164 -3.04 9.82 7.01
N PHE A 165 -3.52 11.06 7.19
CA PHE A 165 -2.72 12.26 7.28
C PHE A 165 -2.81 12.86 8.69
N SER A 166 -1.69 13.27 9.27
CA SER A 166 -1.63 14.01 10.53
C SER A 166 -2.37 13.25 11.66
N ASN A 167 -3.43 13.80 12.23
CA ASN A 167 -4.32 13.10 13.16
C ASN A 167 -4.84 11.76 12.58
N GLY A 168 -5.28 11.78 11.31
CA GLY A 168 -5.69 10.57 10.60
C GLY A 168 -4.54 9.57 10.38
N GLY A 169 -3.29 10.04 10.25
CA GLY A 169 -2.09 9.18 10.23
C GLY A 169 -1.91 8.46 11.57
N GLY A 170 -2.04 9.18 12.68
CA GLY A 170 -2.07 8.55 14.00
C GLY A 170 -3.22 7.55 14.16
N PHE A 171 -4.41 7.88 13.63
CA PHE A 171 -5.54 6.95 13.65
C PHE A 171 -5.34 5.72 12.76
N ALA A 172 -4.71 5.86 11.58
CA ALA A 172 -4.35 4.71 10.75
C ALA A 172 -3.41 3.74 11.48
N ALA A 173 -2.40 4.27 12.20
CA ALA A 173 -1.54 3.47 13.06
C ALA A 173 -2.33 2.78 14.19
N PHE A 174 -3.28 3.48 14.83
CA PHE A 174 -4.17 2.92 15.84
C PHE A 174 -5.07 1.80 15.29
N VAL A 175 -5.63 1.96 14.10
CA VAL A 175 -6.40 0.91 13.40
C VAL A 175 -5.53 -0.34 13.19
N GLY A 176 -4.30 -0.20 12.67
CA GLY A 176 -3.37 -1.32 12.51
C GLY A 176 -2.96 -1.97 13.83
N CYS A 177 -2.96 -1.19 14.91
CA CYS A 177 -2.69 -1.66 16.27
C CYS A 177 -3.85 -2.51 16.83
N GLN A 178 -5.10 -2.08 16.63
CA GLN A 178 -6.29 -2.63 17.26
C GLN A 178 -7.05 -3.63 16.37
N ARG A 179 -6.83 -3.63 15.04
CA ARG A 179 -7.52 -4.46 14.04
C ARG A 179 -6.55 -5.18 13.08
N PRO A 180 -5.45 -5.77 13.57
CA PRO A 180 -4.41 -6.36 12.70
C PRO A 180 -4.90 -7.56 11.89
N GLN A 181 -6.05 -8.16 12.22
CA GLN A 181 -6.63 -9.25 11.47
C GLN A 181 -7.45 -8.76 10.26
N GLU A 182 -7.95 -7.52 10.32
CA GLU A 182 -8.79 -6.94 9.26
C GLU A 182 -7.94 -6.18 8.23
N PHE A 183 -6.76 -5.68 8.62
CA PHE A 183 -5.92 -4.86 7.77
C PHE A 183 -4.60 -5.56 7.41
N SER A 184 -4.26 -5.52 6.13
CA SER A 184 -2.99 -6.08 5.61
C SER A 184 -1.83 -5.10 5.68
N GLY A 185 -2.10 -3.82 5.93
CA GLY A 185 -1.08 -2.79 6.07
C GLY A 185 -1.64 -1.42 6.35
N VAL A 186 -0.78 -0.55 6.87
CA VAL A 186 -1.09 0.84 7.17
C VAL A 186 -0.09 1.80 6.53
N ALA A 187 -0.56 3.01 6.17
CA ALA A 187 0.26 4.11 5.71
C ALA A 187 0.00 5.35 6.57
N THR A 188 1.06 5.92 7.11
CA THR A 188 1.01 7.13 7.92
C THR A 188 1.73 8.26 7.20
N VAL A 189 1.08 9.41 7.05
CA VAL A 189 1.66 10.59 6.41
C VAL A 189 1.63 11.75 7.39
N ALA A 190 2.79 12.28 7.77
CA ALA A 190 2.97 13.31 8.79
C ALA A 190 2.17 12.98 10.08
N GLY A 191 2.22 11.72 10.52
CA GLY A 191 1.33 11.14 11.53
C GLY A 191 1.52 11.72 12.93
N ALA A 192 0.40 11.94 13.64
CA ALA A 192 0.39 12.41 15.03
C ALA A 192 0.33 11.21 15.99
N PHE A 193 1.48 10.76 16.47
CA PHE A 193 1.61 9.54 17.27
C PHE A 193 1.49 9.83 18.78
N TYR A 194 0.31 10.32 19.21
CA TYR A 194 0.03 10.46 20.63
C TYR A 194 0.19 9.11 21.34
N GLN A 195 0.69 9.11 22.57
CA GLN A 195 1.05 7.89 23.32
C GLN A 195 -0.06 6.82 23.37
N ARG A 196 -1.33 7.22 23.29
CA ARG A 196 -2.47 6.30 23.25
C ARG A 196 -2.61 5.55 21.92
N VAL A 197 -1.93 6.00 20.86
CA VAL A 197 -1.99 5.36 19.53
C VAL A 197 -1.42 3.94 19.60
N SER A 198 -0.30 3.75 20.30
CA SER A 198 0.35 2.43 20.45
C SER A 198 -0.06 1.70 21.73
N SER A 199 -0.93 2.28 22.56
CA SER A 199 -1.35 1.67 23.83
C SER A 199 -2.21 0.43 23.59
N GLY A 200 -1.82 -0.70 24.19
CA GLY A 200 -2.51 -1.99 24.06
C GLY A 200 -2.44 -2.59 22.65
N CYS A 201 -1.41 -2.23 21.89
CA CYS A 201 -1.19 -2.75 20.54
C CYS A 201 -1.09 -4.28 20.52
N SER A 202 -1.69 -4.89 19.50
CA SER A 202 -1.45 -6.28 19.18
C SER A 202 0.01 -6.51 18.76
N SER A 203 0.55 -7.67 19.09
CA SER A 203 1.87 -8.11 18.65
C SER A 203 1.88 -8.73 17.24
N ILE A 204 0.73 -8.77 16.56
CA ILE A 204 0.65 -9.30 15.19
C ILE A 204 1.41 -8.36 14.25
N PRO A 205 2.37 -8.88 13.47
CA PRO A 205 3.10 -8.08 12.48
C PRO A 205 2.17 -7.40 11.47
N MET A 206 2.46 -6.13 11.15
CA MET A 206 1.65 -5.30 10.27
C MET A 206 2.55 -4.58 9.27
N LYS A 207 2.25 -4.69 7.97
CA LYS A 207 2.94 -3.87 6.97
C LYS A 207 2.73 -2.39 7.29
N HIS A 208 3.80 -1.62 7.36
CA HIS A 208 3.71 -0.21 7.68
C HIS A 208 4.64 0.62 6.78
N VAL A 209 4.08 1.60 6.10
CA VAL A 209 4.84 2.66 5.43
C VAL A 209 4.54 4.00 6.07
N ASP A 210 5.60 4.72 6.43
CA ASP A 210 5.51 6.08 6.97
C ASP A 210 6.18 7.08 6.04
N ILE A 211 5.62 8.29 5.95
CA ILE A 211 6.16 9.40 5.16
C ILE A 211 6.10 10.67 6.01
N HIS A 212 7.24 11.28 6.33
CA HIS A 212 7.29 12.44 7.21
C HIS A 212 8.38 13.44 6.82
N GLY A 213 8.07 14.71 6.97
CA GLY A 213 9.01 15.82 6.73
C GLY A 213 9.81 16.18 7.98
N THR A 214 11.13 16.41 7.84
CA THR A 214 12.01 16.71 8.99
C THR A 214 11.83 18.13 9.54
N ALA A 215 11.22 19.03 8.79
CA ALA A 215 10.94 20.41 9.23
C ALA A 215 9.43 20.65 9.45
N ASP A 216 8.68 19.60 9.85
CA ASP A 216 7.27 19.69 10.15
C ASP A 216 7.05 20.56 11.41
N PRO A 217 6.41 21.75 11.29
CA PRO A 217 6.22 22.66 12.41
C PRO A 217 4.96 22.34 13.25
N ILE A 218 4.15 21.37 12.81
CA ILE A 218 2.86 21.01 13.45
C ILE A 218 3.03 19.73 14.26
N ILE A 219 3.50 18.68 13.61
CA ILE A 219 3.85 17.39 14.23
C ILE A 219 5.34 17.18 14.01
N SER A 220 6.15 17.62 14.96
CA SER A 220 7.60 17.53 14.85
C SER A 220 8.06 16.10 14.60
N TYR A 221 8.98 15.94 13.64
CA TYR A 221 9.63 14.66 13.33
C TYR A 221 10.28 14.03 14.58
N ASP A 222 10.84 14.88 15.46
CA ASP A 222 11.54 14.49 16.68
C ASP A 222 10.61 14.37 17.91
N GLY A 223 9.28 14.35 17.69
CA GLY A 223 8.31 14.28 18.77
C GLY A 223 8.10 15.62 19.49
N GLY A 224 7.26 15.60 20.50
CA GLY A 224 6.98 16.79 21.28
C GLY A 224 5.69 16.74 22.07
N GLU A 225 5.17 17.91 22.39
CA GLU A 225 3.91 18.08 23.10
C GLU A 225 2.97 19.00 22.33
N ARG A 226 1.72 18.61 22.19
CA ARG A 226 0.66 19.43 21.58
C ARG A 226 -0.69 19.10 22.20
N HIS A 227 -1.53 20.10 22.39
CA HIS A 227 -2.81 19.94 23.10
C HIS A 227 -2.62 19.29 24.50
N GLU A 228 -1.61 19.76 25.25
CA GLU A 228 -1.28 19.28 26.60
C GLU A 228 -1.01 17.76 26.65
N THR A 229 -0.60 17.18 25.54
CA THR A 229 -0.35 15.73 25.41
C THR A 229 0.91 15.47 24.60
N VAL A 230 1.75 14.60 25.15
CA VAL A 230 3.00 14.16 24.49
C VAL A 230 2.66 13.25 23.33
N TYR A 231 3.41 13.40 22.23
CA TYR A 231 3.41 12.47 21.09
C TYR A 231 4.83 12.01 20.80
N ASN A 232 4.93 10.74 20.37
CA ASN A 232 6.20 10.12 20.03
C ASN A 232 6.80 10.75 18.77
N SER A 233 8.12 10.74 18.70
CA SER A 233 8.83 11.03 17.46
C SER A 233 8.53 9.98 16.40
N THR A 234 8.74 10.35 15.12
CA THR A 234 8.66 9.38 14.02
C THR A 234 9.66 8.23 14.21
N PRO A 235 10.94 8.46 14.59
CA PRO A 235 11.87 7.37 14.90
C PRO A 235 11.38 6.41 16.00
N GLU A 236 10.82 6.92 17.12
CA GLU A 236 10.29 6.07 18.20
C GLU A 236 9.13 5.19 17.70
N MET A 237 8.20 5.76 16.95
CA MET A 237 7.10 4.99 16.35
C MET A 237 7.61 3.89 15.39
N LEU A 238 8.64 4.19 14.59
CA LEU A 238 9.24 3.22 13.68
C LEU A 238 9.97 2.10 14.43
N GLU A 239 10.61 2.39 15.56
CA GLU A 239 11.22 1.38 16.42
C GLU A 239 10.16 0.48 17.06
N GLU A 240 9.04 1.03 17.56
CA GLU A 240 7.90 0.25 18.05
C GLU A 240 7.33 -0.66 16.95
N ALA A 241 7.21 -0.16 15.72
CA ALA A 241 6.76 -0.93 14.57
C ALA A 241 7.75 -2.04 14.18
N ALA A 242 9.05 -1.77 14.23
CA ALA A 242 10.11 -2.76 13.97
C ALA A 242 10.09 -3.90 15.00
N VAL A 243 9.91 -3.57 16.28
CA VAL A 243 9.73 -4.57 17.35
C VAL A 243 8.50 -5.43 17.11
N ARG A 244 7.34 -4.82 16.81
CA ARG A 244 6.11 -5.54 16.48
C ARG A 244 6.27 -6.46 15.28
N ASN A 245 7.00 -6.01 14.27
CA ASN A 245 7.23 -6.75 13.03
C ASN A 245 8.40 -7.74 13.12
N HIS A 246 8.98 -7.92 14.30
CA HIS A 246 10.12 -8.82 14.56
C HIS A 246 11.29 -8.58 13.59
N CYS A 247 11.57 -7.34 13.25
CA CYS A 247 12.66 -6.99 12.36
C CYS A 247 14.01 -7.31 13.05
N ALA A 248 14.72 -8.33 12.56
CA ALA A 248 16.00 -8.80 13.11
C ALA A 248 17.20 -8.34 12.28
N GLY A 249 16.94 -7.90 11.06
CA GLY A 249 17.95 -7.44 10.13
C GLY A 249 18.39 -5.99 10.35
N ARG A 250 19.31 -5.56 9.48
CA ARG A 250 19.79 -4.19 9.49
C ARG A 250 18.79 -3.26 8.82
N ARG A 251 18.74 -2.00 9.25
CA ARG A 251 18.07 -0.95 8.50
C ARG A 251 18.94 -0.50 7.33
N GLU A 252 18.38 -0.48 6.13
CA GLU A 252 19.00 0.08 4.95
C GLU A 252 18.47 1.49 4.69
N ASP A 253 19.37 2.45 4.49
CA ASP A 253 19.06 3.85 4.19
C ASP A 253 19.48 4.15 2.74
N VAL A 254 18.54 4.43 1.85
CA VAL A 254 18.77 4.70 0.44
C VAL A 254 18.33 6.13 0.09
N ALA A 255 19.25 6.98 -0.35
CA ALA A 255 18.90 8.28 -0.89
C ALA A 255 18.24 8.13 -2.27
N LEU A 256 16.95 8.46 -2.37
CA LEU A 256 16.20 8.44 -3.62
C LEU A 256 16.33 9.75 -4.40
N SER A 257 16.56 10.85 -3.69
CA SER A 257 16.81 12.18 -4.23
C SER A 257 17.61 13.01 -3.19
N PRO A 258 18.04 14.25 -3.50
CA PRO A 258 18.66 15.12 -2.50
C PRO A 258 17.77 15.40 -1.28
N THR A 259 16.46 15.27 -1.42
CA THR A 259 15.47 15.59 -0.38
C THR A 259 14.75 14.38 0.19
N VAL A 260 14.93 13.18 -0.38
CA VAL A 260 14.19 11.99 0.06
C VAL A 260 15.13 10.84 0.35
N THR A 261 15.09 10.33 1.57
CA THR A 261 15.77 9.10 1.97
C THR A 261 14.71 8.04 2.32
N LYS A 262 14.79 6.87 1.70
CA LYS A 262 14.01 5.69 2.08
C LYS A 262 14.80 4.91 3.12
N LEU A 263 14.17 4.61 4.24
CA LEU A 263 14.65 3.70 5.27
C LEU A 263 13.82 2.41 5.17
N SER A 264 14.47 1.26 5.13
CA SER A 264 13.81 -0.05 5.06
C SER A 264 14.42 -0.97 6.11
N TRP A 265 13.59 -1.73 6.80
CA TRP A 265 14.03 -2.75 7.76
C TRP A 265 14.04 -4.12 7.08
N GLU A 266 15.13 -4.84 7.28
CA GLU A 266 15.33 -6.18 6.73
C GLU A 266 14.89 -7.26 7.75
N ASP A 267 14.66 -8.47 7.23
CA ASP A 267 14.31 -9.65 8.02
C ASP A 267 13.14 -9.42 8.99
N CYS A 268 12.06 -8.80 8.48
CA CYS A 268 10.82 -8.57 9.22
C CYS A 268 9.74 -9.56 8.79
N ASP A 269 8.87 -9.95 9.71
CA ASP A 269 7.67 -10.76 9.41
C ASP A 269 6.62 -9.97 8.60
N ALA A 270 6.65 -8.63 8.70
CA ALA A 270 5.88 -7.72 7.85
C ALA A 270 6.74 -6.52 7.44
N ALA A 271 6.60 -6.08 6.19
CA ALA A 271 7.41 -5.00 5.63
C ALA A 271 7.25 -3.69 6.41
N LEU A 272 8.37 -3.02 6.69
CA LEU A 272 8.43 -1.70 7.32
C LEU A 272 9.32 -0.78 6.47
N SER A 273 8.79 0.37 6.08
CA SER A 273 9.54 1.40 5.36
C SER A 273 9.17 2.79 5.84
N HIS A 274 10.14 3.70 5.80
CA HIS A 274 9.94 5.11 6.09
C HIS A 274 10.55 5.97 4.98
N TYR A 275 9.84 7.01 4.57
CA TYR A 275 10.34 8.00 3.61
C TYR A 275 10.51 9.33 4.34
N ARG A 276 11.76 9.63 4.67
CA ARG A 276 12.16 10.87 5.32
C ARG A 276 12.35 11.95 4.27
N ILE A 277 11.61 13.07 4.41
CA ILE A 277 11.69 14.20 3.50
C ILE A 277 12.45 15.34 4.19
N GLU A 278 13.67 15.61 3.77
CA GLU A 278 14.52 16.64 4.34
C GLU A 278 13.93 18.03 4.08
N GLY A 279 13.74 18.80 5.15
CA GLY A 279 13.11 20.13 5.09
C GLY A 279 11.62 20.11 4.78
N GLY A 280 10.99 18.94 4.72
CA GLY A 280 9.55 18.79 4.45
C GLY A 280 8.71 19.35 5.59
N PRO A 281 7.69 20.20 5.29
CA PRO A 281 6.74 20.72 6.27
C PRO A 281 5.55 19.78 6.47
N HIS A 282 4.53 20.22 7.24
CA HIS A 282 3.30 19.48 7.52
C HIS A 282 2.34 19.49 6.32
N VAL A 283 2.57 18.61 5.35
CA VAL A 283 1.75 18.47 4.14
C VAL A 283 1.58 16.99 3.78
N TRP A 284 0.64 16.70 2.89
CA TRP A 284 0.63 15.43 2.14
C TRP A 284 1.64 15.56 0.99
N PRO A 285 2.82 14.92 1.04
CA PRO A 285 3.90 15.19 0.09
C PRO A 285 3.52 14.86 -1.36
N GLY A 286 3.70 15.85 -2.24
CA GLY A 286 3.29 15.78 -3.64
C GLY A 286 1.77 15.83 -3.86
N GLY A 287 1.00 16.12 -2.83
CA GLY A 287 -0.45 16.33 -2.93
C GLY A 287 -0.80 17.68 -3.53
N THR A 288 -2.10 17.90 -3.81
CA THR A 288 -2.56 19.14 -4.50
C THR A 288 -2.23 20.43 -3.76
N SER A 289 -2.08 20.37 -2.43
CA SER A 289 -1.72 21.50 -1.57
C SER A 289 -0.21 21.62 -1.29
N ASP A 290 0.58 20.62 -1.66
CA ASP A 290 2.05 20.70 -1.52
C ASP A 290 2.62 21.64 -2.59
N LYS A 291 3.25 22.72 -2.13
CA LYS A 291 3.91 23.74 -2.98
C LYS A 291 5.42 23.82 -2.72
N THR A 292 5.97 22.83 -2.00
CA THR A 292 7.38 22.86 -1.59
C THR A 292 8.34 22.55 -2.75
N GLY A 293 7.93 21.73 -3.71
CA GLY A 293 8.79 21.21 -4.76
C GLY A 293 9.88 20.23 -4.27
N LEU A 294 9.80 19.78 -3.01
CA LEU A 294 10.76 18.82 -2.44
C LEU A 294 10.59 17.42 -3.01
N VAL A 295 9.39 17.08 -3.44
CA VAL A 295 9.03 15.80 -4.05
C VAL A 295 8.20 16.03 -5.32
N SER A 296 8.10 15.00 -6.17
CA SER A 296 7.26 15.05 -7.36
C SER A 296 5.77 15.00 -7.02
N ASP A 297 4.92 15.54 -7.91
CA ASP A 297 3.47 15.47 -7.78
C ASP A 297 3.01 14.01 -7.58
N GLY A 298 2.08 13.79 -6.65
CA GLY A 298 1.56 12.47 -6.29
C GLY A 298 2.56 11.56 -5.57
N PHE A 299 3.66 12.07 -5.03
CA PHE A 299 4.70 11.27 -4.39
C PHE A 299 4.14 10.34 -3.31
N ALA A 300 3.45 10.87 -2.28
CA ALA A 300 2.96 10.05 -1.19
C ALA A 300 1.92 9.02 -1.67
N ALA A 301 1.00 9.41 -2.56
CA ALA A 301 0.01 8.48 -3.12
C ALA A 301 0.68 7.31 -3.84
N ARG A 302 1.61 7.58 -4.77
CA ARG A 302 2.33 6.51 -5.47
C ARG A 302 3.14 5.62 -4.53
N THR A 303 3.83 6.23 -3.58
CA THR A 303 4.66 5.50 -2.61
C THR A 303 3.84 4.50 -1.78
N LEU A 304 2.71 4.94 -1.23
CA LEU A 304 1.88 4.03 -0.44
C LEU A 304 1.15 3.00 -1.29
N LEU A 305 0.68 3.36 -2.50
CA LEU A 305 0.03 2.41 -3.42
C LEU A 305 1.03 1.33 -3.88
N GLU A 306 2.26 1.71 -4.24
CA GLU A 306 3.33 0.77 -4.57
C GLU A 306 3.63 -0.16 -3.38
N PHE A 307 3.74 0.37 -2.17
CA PHE A 307 3.97 -0.42 -0.96
C PHE A 307 2.84 -1.41 -0.69
N PHE A 308 1.60 -1.05 -0.98
CA PHE A 308 0.42 -1.92 -0.85
C PHE A 308 0.25 -2.89 -2.03
N GLY A 309 1.01 -2.73 -3.12
CA GLY A 309 0.84 -3.49 -4.35
C GLY A 309 -0.48 -3.17 -5.05
N VAL A 310 -0.93 -1.91 -4.97
CA VAL A 310 -2.13 -1.39 -5.63
C VAL A 310 -1.71 -0.50 -6.80
N GLY A 311 -2.28 -0.72 -7.98
CA GLY A 311 -2.04 0.10 -9.16
C GLY A 311 -2.78 1.44 -9.11
N LEU A 312 -2.51 2.29 -10.11
CA LEU A 312 -3.36 3.42 -10.46
C LEU A 312 -4.39 2.95 -11.49
N SER A 313 -5.63 3.43 -11.40
CA SER A 313 -6.73 3.12 -12.32
C SER A 313 -6.75 4.04 -13.52
#